data_1e56bd081f0013e55afdffcd332eae90
#
_entry.id   1e56bd081f0013e55afdffcd332eae90
#
_cell.length_a   1.000
_cell.length_b   1.000
_cell.length_c   1.000
_cell.angle_alpha   90.00
_cell.angle_beta   90.00
_cell.angle_gamma   90.00
#
_symmetry.space_group_name_H-M   'P 1'
#
loop_
_entity.id
_entity.type
_entity.pdbx_description
1 polymer ?
#
loop_
_entity_poly.entity_id
_entity_poly.type
_entity_poly.pdbx_seq_one_letter_code
_entity_poly.pdbx_strand_id
1 'polypeptide(L)'
;VTFSGSVIAFGKLSGKLSGNPLMLPAKHYLNLIMVLAIIYFGHGFVSSVNIESAYLPLAIMLTISFFFGIHLVASIGGADMPVVVSMLNSYSGWAASATGFMLSNDLLIVVGALVGSSGAILSYIMCRAMNRSFISVIACGFGTETSSVATASTDQGEVQAIDIDEFKNMITSSKKIA
;
A
#
# COMPACT_ATOMS: atom_id res chain seq x y z
N VAL A 1 -1.92 4.08 11.74
CA VAL A 1 -1.77 3.37 10.45
C VAL A 1 -0.80 4.11 9.53
N THR A 2 -1.07 5.37 9.15
CA THR A 2 -0.22 6.10 8.18
C THR A 2 1.19 6.33 8.68
N PHE A 3 1.38 6.74 9.93
CA PHE A 3 2.70 6.92 10.53
C PHE A 3 3.53 5.62 10.53
N SER A 4 2.99 4.55 11.09
CA SER A 4 3.68 3.27 11.17
C SER A 4 3.93 2.67 9.79
N GLY A 5 2.95 2.78 8.87
CA GLY A 5 3.08 2.36 7.48
C GLY A 5 4.17 3.12 6.73
N SER A 6 4.28 4.44 6.92
CA SER A 6 5.31 5.27 6.27
C SER A 6 6.72 4.92 6.74
N VAL A 7 6.90 4.59 8.01
CA VAL A 7 8.21 4.14 8.54
C VAL A 7 8.65 2.83 7.87
N ILE A 8 7.74 1.87 7.73
CA ILE A 8 8.04 0.60 7.03
C ILE A 8 8.29 0.83 5.54
N ALA A 9 7.48 1.67 4.87
CA ALA A 9 7.68 2.02 3.47
C ALA A 9 9.06 2.67 3.24
N PHE A 10 9.45 3.60 4.10
CA PHE A 10 10.80 4.19 4.07
C PHE A 10 11.90 3.14 4.26
N GLY A 11 11.74 2.23 5.22
CA GLY A 11 12.69 1.14 5.46
C GLY A 11 12.88 0.24 4.24
N LYS A 12 11.80 -0.07 3.53
CA LYS A 12 11.85 -0.87 2.29
C LYS A 12 12.46 -0.10 1.11
N LEU A 13 12.09 1.17 0.93
CA LEU A 13 12.64 2.01 -0.14
C LEU A 13 14.12 2.32 0.04
N SER A 14 14.58 2.52 1.28
CA SER A 14 15.98 2.78 1.60
C SER A 14 16.87 1.52 1.58
N GLY A 15 16.31 0.34 1.27
CA GLY A 15 17.03 -0.92 1.27
C GLY A 15 17.41 -1.46 2.65
N LYS A 16 16.99 -0.79 3.74
CA LYS A 16 17.25 -1.25 5.12
C LYS A 16 16.40 -2.46 5.51
N LEU A 17 15.21 -2.56 4.92
CA LEU A 17 14.32 -3.72 5.05
C LEU A 17 14.26 -4.45 3.71
N SER A 18 14.12 -5.78 3.77
CA SER A 18 13.92 -6.60 2.57
C SER A 18 12.70 -6.10 1.80
N GLY A 19 12.86 -5.87 0.49
CA GLY A 19 11.76 -5.52 -0.42
C GLY A 19 10.75 -6.65 -0.63
N ASN A 20 11.05 -7.86 -0.15
CA ASN A 20 10.15 -9.00 -0.28
C ASN A 20 8.87 -8.79 0.54
N PRO A 21 7.70 -9.16 0.02
CA PRO A 21 6.47 -9.12 0.79
C PRO A 21 6.52 -10.12 1.94
N LEU A 22 6.13 -9.68 3.13
CA LEU A 22 6.03 -10.57 4.29
C LEU A 22 4.76 -11.42 4.17
N MET A 23 4.95 -12.68 3.79
CA MET A 23 3.85 -13.63 3.61
C MET A 23 3.54 -14.31 4.95
N LEU A 24 2.63 -13.73 5.73
CA LEU A 24 2.09 -14.39 6.92
C LEU A 24 0.90 -15.30 6.53
N PRO A 25 0.85 -16.53 7.02
CA PRO A 25 -0.34 -17.36 6.86
C PRO A 25 -1.55 -16.66 7.50
N ALA A 26 -2.70 -16.72 6.85
CA ALA A 26 -3.94 -16.10 7.31
C ALA A 26 -3.92 -14.56 7.41
N LYS A 27 -3.04 -13.86 6.66
CA LYS A 27 -2.91 -12.38 6.64
C LYS A 27 -4.26 -11.65 6.46
N HIS A 28 -5.17 -12.22 5.66
CA HIS A 28 -6.47 -11.61 5.37
C HIS A 28 -7.42 -11.66 6.57
N TYR A 29 -7.46 -12.80 7.25
CA TYR A 29 -8.26 -12.94 8.48
C TYR A 29 -7.72 -12.03 9.59
N LEU A 30 -6.38 -11.92 9.71
CA LEU A 30 -5.75 -11.05 10.69
C LEU A 30 -6.11 -9.58 10.43
N ASN A 31 -6.01 -9.12 9.16
CA ASN A 31 -6.39 -7.77 8.78
C ASN A 31 -7.88 -7.50 9.05
N LEU A 32 -8.74 -8.44 8.70
CA LEU A 32 -10.19 -8.31 8.93
C LEU A 32 -10.50 -8.20 10.43
N ILE A 33 -9.88 -9.05 11.25
CA ILE A 33 -10.06 -9.03 12.72
C ILE A 33 -9.58 -7.69 13.29
N MET A 34 -8.41 -7.19 12.86
CA MET A 34 -7.89 -5.90 13.31
C MET A 34 -8.83 -4.74 12.94
N VAL A 35 -9.37 -4.73 11.70
CA VAL A 35 -10.34 -3.70 11.28
C VAL A 35 -11.63 -3.79 12.09
N LEU A 36 -12.19 -4.98 12.30
CA LEU A 36 -13.39 -5.17 13.12
C LEU A 36 -13.14 -4.73 14.57
N ALA A 37 -11.97 -5.05 15.13
CA ALA A 37 -11.58 -4.59 16.45
C ALA A 37 -11.50 -3.07 16.55
N ILE A 38 -10.91 -2.39 15.55
CA ILE A 38 -10.85 -0.92 15.49
C ILE A 38 -12.27 -0.33 15.47
N ILE A 39 -13.18 -0.88 14.68
CA ILE A 39 -14.57 -0.43 14.61
C ILE A 39 -15.28 -0.65 15.95
N TYR A 40 -15.10 -1.82 16.56
CA TYR A 40 -15.70 -2.15 17.84
C TYR A 40 -15.25 -1.21 18.97
N PHE A 41 -13.95 -1.00 19.11
CA PHE A 41 -13.41 -0.07 20.10
C PHE A 41 -13.70 1.39 19.76
N GLY A 42 -13.79 1.74 18.48
CA GLY A 42 -14.23 3.06 18.02
C GLY A 42 -15.68 3.34 18.43
N HIS A 43 -16.57 2.37 18.27
CA HIS A 43 -17.95 2.50 18.76
C HIS A 43 -17.98 2.62 20.29
N GLY A 44 -17.19 1.83 21.01
CA GLY A 44 -17.06 1.94 22.48
C GLY A 44 -16.57 3.32 22.92
N PHE A 45 -15.64 3.91 22.20
CA PHE A 45 -15.16 5.27 22.44
C PHE A 45 -16.27 6.33 22.28
N VAL A 46 -17.02 6.26 21.18
CA VAL A 46 -18.13 7.21 20.91
C VAL A 46 -19.28 7.05 21.91
N SER A 47 -19.51 5.83 22.40
CA SER A 47 -20.57 5.54 23.37
C SER A 47 -20.17 5.84 24.82
N SER A 48 -18.92 6.24 25.06
CA SER A 48 -18.42 6.54 26.40
C SER A 48 -18.99 7.86 26.91
N VAL A 49 -19.66 7.82 28.06
CA VAL A 49 -20.26 9.00 28.70
C VAL A 49 -19.22 9.82 29.47
N ASN A 50 -18.22 9.15 30.04
CA ASN A 50 -17.18 9.76 30.86
C ASN A 50 -15.82 9.72 30.15
N ILE A 51 -15.03 10.77 30.31
CA ILE A 51 -13.69 10.88 29.72
C ILE A 51 -12.78 9.74 30.23
N GLU A 52 -12.86 9.37 31.50
CA GLU A 52 -12.06 8.28 32.07
C GLU A 52 -12.35 6.92 31.43
N SER A 53 -13.61 6.63 31.13
CA SER A 53 -13.99 5.39 30.43
C SER A 53 -13.62 5.39 28.94
N ALA A 54 -13.40 6.56 28.33
CA ALA A 54 -13.02 6.72 26.94
C ALA A 54 -11.53 6.46 26.66
N TYR A 55 -10.65 6.68 27.64
CA TYR A 55 -9.21 6.51 27.44
C TYR A 55 -8.80 5.09 27.09
N LEU A 56 -9.40 4.09 27.72
CA LEU A 56 -9.02 2.70 27.52
C LEU A 56 -9.36 2.21 26.10
N PRO A 57 -10.58 2.37 25.56
CA PRO A 57 -10.88 1.98 24.17
C PRO A 57 -10.05 2.79 23.16
N LEU A 58 -9.77 4.07 23.43
CA LEU A 58 -8.92 4.88 22.56
C LEU A 58 -7.47 4.36 22.50
N ALA A 59 -6.87 4.03 23.65
CA ALA A 59 -5.51 3.48 23.73
C ALA A 59 -5.41 2.13 23.01
N ILE A 60 -6.40 1.26 23.19
CA ILE A 60 -6.45 -0.03 22.50
C ILE A 60 -6.57 0.17 20.98
N MET A 61 -7.48 1.03 20.55
CA MET A 61 -7.68 1.33 19.13
C MET A 61 -6.42 1.90 18.48
N LEU A 62 -5.71 2.82 19.15
CA LEU A 62 -4.43 3.38 18.69
C LEU A 62 -3.36 2.29 18.55
N THR A 63 -3.24 1.41 19.53
CA THR A 63 -2.27 0.32 19.53
C THR A 63 -2.54 -0.66 18.40
N ILE A 64 -3.80 -1.09 18.22
CA ILE A 64 -4.19 -1.97 17.11
C ILE A 64 -3.93 -1.29 15.76
N SER A 65 -4.28 0.00 15.61
CA SER A 65 -4.04 0.76 14.39
C SER A 65 -2.55 0.90 14.06
N PHE A 66 -1.70 1.00 15.07
CA PHE A 66 -0.24 1.05 14.88
C PHE A 66 0.28 -0.27 14.30
N PHE A 67 -0.07 -1.40 14.88
CA PHE A 67 0.31 -2.72 14.38
C PHE A 67 -0.31 -3.04 13.02
N PHE A 68 -1.55 -2.64 12.80
CA PHE A 68 -2.22 -2.78 11.51
C PHE A 68 -1.45 -2.07 10.38
N GLY A 69 -0.97 -0.83 10.62
CA GLY A 69 -0.16 -0.10 9.65
C GLY A 69 1.16 -0.81 9.30
N ILE A 70 1.85 -1.37 10.31
CA ILE A 70 3.07 -2.16 10.09
C ILE A 70 2.75 -3.39 9.25
N HIS A 71 1.76 -4.18 9.65
CA HIS A 71 1.40 -5.42 8.99
C HIS A 71 0.95 -5.20 7.54
N LEU A 72 0.10 -4.18 7.31
CA LEU A 72 -0.42 -3.85 5.98
C LEU A 72 0.73 -3.53 5.00
N VAL A 73 1.63 -2.63 5.38
CA VAL A 73 2.71 -2.19 4.49
C VAL A 73 3.83 -3.23 4.38
N ALA A 74 4.09 -4.00 5.45
CA ALA A 74 5.07 -5.08 5.41
C ALA A 74 4.68 -6.19 4.42
N SER A 75 3.38 -6.46 4.25
CA SER A 75 2.86 -7.46 3.33
C SER A 75 2.94 -7.08 1.84
N ILE A 76 3.21 -5.81 1.53
CA ILE A 76 3.30 -5.30 0.15
C ILE A 76 4.75 -5.31 -0.31
N GLY A 77 5.00 -5.73 -1.56
CA GLY A 77 6.33 -5.80 -2.15
C GLY A 77 6.96 -4.42 -2.38
N GLY A 78 8.30 -4.36 -2.38
CA GLY A 78 9.05 -3.12 -2.59
C GLY A 78 8.77 -2.43 -3.93
N ALA A 79 8.48 -3.19 -4.96
CA ALA A 79 8.13 -2.65 -6.29
C ALA A 79 6.83 -1.83 -6.28
N ASP A 80 5.88 -2.17 -5.41
CA ASP A 80 4.59 -1.50 -5.30
C ASP A 80 4.60 -0.35 -4.24
N MET A 81 5.75 -0.11 -3.57
CA MET A 81 5.87 0.91 -2.53
C MET A 81 5.51 2.33 -2.96
N PRO A 82 5.84 2.83 -4.16
CA PRO A 82 5.43 4.17 -4.58
C PRO A 82 3.91 4.36 -4.54
N VAL A 83 3.15 3.35 -4.94
CA VAL A 83 1.68 3.36 -4.87
C VAL A 83 1.20 3.41 -3.42
N VAL A 84 1.82 2.62 -2.54
CA VAL A 84 1.50 2.57 -1.10
C VAL A 84 1.74 3.92 -0.43
N VAL A 85 2.87 4.58 -0.72
CA VAL A 85 3.18 5.91 -0.17
C VAL A 85 2.12 6.93 -0.59
N SER A 86 1.70 6.91 -1.85
CA SER A 86 0.64 7.79 -2.34
C SER A 86 -0.71 7.51 -1.67
N MET A 87 -1.05 6.23 -1.44
CA MET A 87 -2.26 5.84 -0.70
C MET A 87 -2.23 6.26 0.76
N LEU A 88 -1.10 6.10 1.44
CA LEU A 88 -0.95 6.55 2.83
C LEU A 88 -1.12 8.08 2.94
N ASN A 89 -0.61 8.83 1.95
CA ASN A 89 -0.84 10.26 1.85
C ASN A 89 -2.33 10.59 1.67
N SER A 90 -3.05 9.83 0.84
CA SER A 90 -4.49 9.97 0.67
C SER A 90 -5.25 9.73 1.98
N TYR A 91 -4.91 8.69 2.74
CA TYR A 91 -5.53 8.43 4.05
C TYR A 91 -5.28 9.55 5.05
N SER A 92 -4.07 10.14 5.04
CA SER A 92 -3.76 11.31 5.87
C SER A 92 -4.60 12.53 5.47
N GLY A 93 -4.79 12.75 4.16
CA GLY A 93 -5.64 13.83 3.66
C GLY A 93 -7.10 13.68 4.10
N TRP A 94 -7.67 12.50 3.99
CA TRP A 94 -9.05 12.25 4.44
C TRP A 94 -9.19 12.37 5.96
N ALA A 95 -8.20 11.93 6.73
CA ALA A 95 -8.19 12.13 8.17
C ALA A 95 -8.13 13.63 8.53
N ALA A 96 -7.33 14.42 7.82
CA ALA A 96 -7.28 15.88 8.00
C ALA A 96 -8.62 16.53 7.67
N SER A 97 -9.30 16.13 6.59
CA SER A 97 -10.63 16.62 6.24
C SER A 97 -11.66 16.30 7.33
N ALA A 98 -11.66 15.06 7.83
CA ALA A 98 -12.53 14.65 8.94
C ALA A 98 -12.27 15.49 10.21
N THR A 99 -10.99 15.74 10.53
CA THR A 99 -10.61 16.62 11.65
C THR A 99 -11.10 18.05 11.41
N GLY A 100 -11.06 18.53 10.16
CA GLY A 100 -11.59 19.83 9.78
C GLY A 100 -13.08 19.98 10.11
N PHE A 101 -13.89 18.95 9.85
CA PHE A 101 -15.30 18.95 10.25
C PHE A 101 -15.47 19.02 11.77
N MET A 102 -14.66 18.31 12.53
CA MET A 102 -14.72 18.35 14.01
C MET A 102 -14.35 19.71 14.58
N LEU A 103 -13.40 20.41 13.94
CA LEU A 103 -12.91 21.72 14.39
C LEU A 103 -13.63 22.90 13.74
N SER A 104 -14.63 22.65 12.87
CA SER A 104 -15.30 23.67 12.06
C SER A 104 -14.33 24.57 11.29
N ASN A 105 -13.27 23.97 10.74
CA ASN A 105 -12.21 24.65 10.01
C ASN A 105 -12.30 24.35 8.52
N ASP A 106 -12.87 25.27 7.75
CA ASP A 106 -13.12 25.12 6.32
C ASP A 106 -11.84 24.92 5.51
N LEU A 107 -10.75 25.60 5.90
CA LEU A 107 -9.46 25.42 5.23
C LEU A 107 -8.97 23.99 5.34
N LEU A 108 -9.06 23.41 6.55
CA LEU A 108 -8.59 22.04 6.80
C LEU A 108 -9.47 21.00 6.07
N ILE A 109 -10.78 21.27 5.95
CA ILE A 109 -11.70 20.45 5.18
C ILE A 109 -11.29 20.42 3.70
N VAL A 110 -11.13 21.60 3.11
CA VAL A 110 -10.81 21.73 1.67
C VAL A 110 -9.44 21.17 1.35
N VAL A 111 -8.41 21.54 2.10
CA VAL A 111 -7.04 21.04 1.87
C VAL A 111 -6.97 19.54 2.09
N GLY A 112 -7.59 19.02 3.15
CA GLY A 112 -7.63 17.60 3.42
C GLY A 112 -8.33 16.80 2.31
N ALA A 113 -9.45 17.29 1.80
CA ALA A 113 -10.17 16.68 0.68
C ALA A 113 -9.36 16.68 -0.62
N LEU A 114 -8.65 17.79 -0.93
CA LEU A 114 -7.77 17.89 -2.09
C LEU A 114 -6.58 16.92 -2.01
N VAL A 115 -5.91 16.87 -0.87
CA VAL A 115 -4.79 15.96 -0.65
C VAL A 115 -5.26 14.50 -0.70
N GLY A 116 -6.39 14.20 -0.08
CA GLY A 116 -6.98 12.86 -0.08
C GLY A 116 -7.34 12.38 -1.49
N SER A 117 -8.04 13.20 -2.25
CA SER A 117 -8.44 12.86 -3.62
C SER A 117 -7.26 12.80 -4.58
N SER A 118 -6.31 13.74 -4.52
CA SER A 118 -5.13 13.73 -5.37
C SER A 118 -4.25 12.50 -5.13
N GLY A 119 -4.06 12.09 -3.87
CA GLY A 119 -3.32 10.89 -3.52
C GLY A 119 -4.00 9.61 -4.06
N ALA A 120 -5.33 9.51 -3.98
CA ALA A 120 -6.08 8.38 -4.52
C ALA A 120 -5.98 8.30 -6.06
N ILE A 121 -6.14 9.43 -6.74
CA ILE A 121 -6.02 9.52 -8.21
C ILE A 121 -4.60 9.15 -8.65
N LEU A 122 -3.58 9.68 -7.97
CA LEU A 122 -2.19 9.38 -8.27
C LEU A 122 -1.90 7.88 -8.11
N SER A 123 -2.36 7.27 -7.01
CA SER A 123 -2.21 5.83 -6.79
C SER A 123 -2.88 5.01 -7.89
N TYR A 124 -4.07 5.41 -8.34
CA TYR A 124 -4.78 4.75 -9.43
C TYR A 124 -4.01 4.82 -10.76
N ILE A 125 -3.50 6.01 -11.10
CA ILE A 125 -2.71 6.22 -12.33
C ILE A 125 -1.41 5.42 -12.28
N MET A 126 -0.73 5.40 -11.13
CA MET A 126 0.50 4.62 -10.95
C MET A 126 0.25 3.11 -11.08
N CYS A 127 -0.83 2.57 -10.49
CA CYS A 127 -1.21 1.18 -10.66
C CYS A 127 -1.43 0.84 -12.14
N ARG A 128 -2.14 1.72 -12.84
CA ARG A 128 -2.40 1.53 -14.28
C ARG A 128 -1.12 1.59 -15.12
N ALA A 129 -0.20 2.49 -14.81
CA ALA A 129 1.10 2.58 -15.46
C ALA A 129 1.98 1.34 -15.23
N MET A 130 1.85 0.71 -14.06
CA MET A 130 2.54 -0.53 -13.70
C MET A 130 1.82 -1.80 -14.21
N ASN A 131 0.75 -1.64 -14.99
CA ASN A 131 -0.10 -2.74 -15.47
C ASN A 131 -0.63 -3.63 -14.33
N ARG A 132 -0.95 -3.02 -13.20
CA ARG A 132 -1.52 -3.68 -12.03
C ARG A 132 -2.91 -3.15 -11.73
N SER A 133 -3.81 -4.01 -11.26
CA SER A 133 -5.12 -3.54 -10.82
C SER A 133 -4.98 -2.82 -9.47
N PHE A 134 -5.59 -1.65 -9.35
CA PHE A 134 -5.59 -0.85 -8.12
C PHE A 134 -6.12 -1.64 -6.92
N ILE A 135 -7.19 -2.40 -7.14
CA ILE A 135 -7.78 -3.27 -6.12
C ILE A 135 -6.80 -4.34 -5.66
N SER A 136 -6.02 -4.94 -6.58
CA SER A 136 -5.07 -5.99 -6.19
C SER A 136 -3.92 -5.44 -5.34
N VAL A 137 -3.47 -4.21 -5.57
CA VAL A 137 -2.40 -3.58 -4.78
C VAL A 137 -2.91 -3.22 -3.38
N ILE A 138 -4.10 -2.64 -3.28
CA ILE A 138 -4.74 -2.33 -1.99
C ILE A 138 -5.16 -3.61 -1.27
N ALA A 139 -5.75 -4.55 -2.00
CA ALA A 139 -6.22 -5.82 -1.48
C ALA A 139 -5.11 -6.87 -1.29
N CYS A 140 -3.86 -6.62 -1.72
CA CYS A 140 -2.73 -7.43 -1.24
C CYS A 140 -2.65 -7.44 0.30
N GLY A 141 -3.22 -6.40 0.95
CA GLY A 141 -3.59 -6.47 2.35
C GLY A 141 -4.90 -7.23 2.61
N PHE A 142 -5.82 -7.40 1.63
CA PHE A 142 -7.21 -7.87 1.82
C PHE A 142 -7.68 -9.05 0.95
N GLY A 143 -6.81 -9.69 0.16
CA GLY A 143 -7.27 -10.98 -0.32
C GLY A 143 -7.46 -11.29 -1.78
N THR A 144 -6.54 -10.94 -2.60
CA THR A 144 -6.33 -11.77 -3.79
C THR A 144 -4.92 -12.33 -3.72
N GLU A 145 -4.82 -13.62 -3.55
CA GLU A 145 -3.68 -14.31 -4.14
C GLU A 145 -3.66 -13.82 -5.57
N THR A 146 -2.76 -12.88 -5.86
CA THR A 146 -2.35 -12.68 -7.24
C THR A 146 -1.96 -14.08 -7.66
N SER A 147 -2.82 -14.70 -8.45
CA SER A 147 -2.40 -15.76 -9.33
C SER A 147 -0.98 -15.37 -9.68
N SER A 148 -0.02 -16.14 -9.17
CA SER A 148 1.30 -16.15 -9.76
C SER A 148 1.08 -15.76 -11.19
N VAL A 149 1.67 -14.65 -11.64
CA VAL A 149 1.95 -14.53 -13.05
C VAL A 149 2.36 -15.93 -13.39
N ALA A 150 1.47 -16.64 -14.08
CA ALA A 150 1.86 -17.87 -14.69
C ALA A 150 3.17 -17.44 -15.33
N THR A 151 4.26 -17.90 -14.75
CA THR A 151 5.47 -18.03 -15.47
C THR A 151 4.97 -18.88 -16.64
N ALA A 152 4.48 -18.22 -17.67
CA ALA A 152 4.64 -18.78 -18.96
C ALA A 152 6.11 -19.11 -18.88
N SER A 153 6.39 -20.37 -18.72
CA SER A 153 7.66 -20.95 -19.07
C SER A 153 7.79 -20.70 -20.57
N THR A 154 7.96 -19.42 -20.90
CA THR A 154 8.71 -19.05 -22.06
C THR A 154 10.06 -19.59 -21.69
N ASP A 155 10.45 -20.70 -22.32
CA ASP A 155 11.83 -21.11 -22.44
C ASP A 155 12.64 -19.81 -22.53
N GLN A 156 13.17 -19.36 -21.42
CA GLN A 156 14.18 -18.34 -21.42
C GLN A 156 15.37 -19.08 -22.03
N GLY A 157 15.47 -18.96 -23.35
CA GLY A 157 16.62 -19.45 -24.07
C GLY A 157 17.83 -18.99 -23.28
N GLU A 158 18.74 -19.90 -23.07
CA GLU A 158 20.01 -19.67 -22.39
C GLU A 158 20.59 -18.34 -22.89
N VAL A 159 20.83 -17.40 -21.96
CA VAL A 159 21.41 -16.09 -22.30
C VAL A 159 22.80 -16.37 -22.84
N GLN A 160 22.93 -16.43 -24.17
CA GLN A 160 24.23 -16.53 -24.82
C GLN A 160 24.85 -15.15 -24.89
N ALA A 161 26.04 -15.01 -24.33
CA ALA A 161 26.85 -13.82 -24.53
C ALA A 161 27.24 -13.77 -26.02
N ILE A 162 26.69 -12.78 -26.73
CA ILE A 162 26.94 -12.57 -28.15
C ILE A 162 28.12 -11.60 -28.30
N ASP A 163 29.09 -11.95 -29.10
CA ASP A 163 30.21 -11.06 -29.44
C ASP A 163 29.73 -9.93 -30.35
N ILE A 164 30.45 -8.80 -30.31
CA ILE A 164 30.10 -7.56 -31.05
C ILE A 164 29.95 -7.81 -32.56
N ASP A 165 30.80 -8.67 -33.11
CA ASP A 165 30.75 -8.98 -34.55
C ASP A 165 29.55 -9.85 -34.93
N GLU A 166 29.13 -10.75 -34.04
CA GLU A 166 27.94 -11.59 -34.20
C GLU A 166 26.66 -10.77 -34.09
N PHE A 167 26.61 -9.81 -33.14
CA PHE A 167 25.52 -8.86 -33.01
C PHE A 167 25.35 -7.99 -34.25
N LYS A 168 26.45 -7.50 -34.84
CA LYS A 168 26.45 -6.73 -36.07
C LYS A 168 25.90 -7.53 -37.25
N ASN A 169 26.29 -8.78 -37.39
CA ASN A 169 25.78 -9.65 -38.44
C ASN A 169 24.28 -9.95 -38.27
N MET A 170 23.80 -10.11 -37.00
CA MET A 170 22.41 -10.34 -36.70
C MET A 170 21.54 -9.13 -37.06
N ILE A 171 22.00 -7.90 -36.77
CA ILE A 171 21.32 -6.66 -37.16
C ILE A 171 21.24 -6.51 -38.66
N THR A 172 22.34 -6.84 -39.36
CA THR A 172 22.41 -6.69 -40.83
C THR A 172 21.53 -7.71 -41.56
N SER A 173 21.30 -8.88 -40.93
CA SER A 173 20.46 -9.94 -41.50
C SER A 173 18.98 -9.83 -41.15
N SER A 174 18.62 -9.06 -40.14
CA SER A 174 17.22 -8.92 -39.69
C SER A 174 16.45 -7.92 -40.60
N LYS A 175 15.34 -8.39 -41.17
CA LYS A 175 14.43 -7.60 -42.03
C LYS A 175 13.57 -6.58 -41.26
N LYS A 176 13.47 -6.67 -39.95
CA LYS A 176 12.69 -5.78 -39.08
C LYS A 176 13.42 -5.63 -37.75
N ILE A 177 13.73 -4.40 -37.38
CA ILE A 177 14.23 -4.02 -36.06
C ILE A 177 13.06 -3.23 -35.44
N ALA A 178 12.50 -3.74 -34.33
CA ALA A 178 11.44 -3.07 -33.59
C ALA A 178 12.02 -2.17 -32.51
#